data_c3e54eefa5c156e34f26cbaaa1244986
#
_entry.id   c3e54eefa5c156e34f26cbaaa1244986
#
_cell.length_a   1.000
_cell.length_b   1.000
_cell.length_c   1.000
_cell.angle_alpha   90.00
_cell.angle_beta   90.00
_cell.angle_gamma   90.00
#
_symmetry.space_group_name_H-M   'P 1'
#
loop_
_entity.id
_entity.type
_entity.pdbx_description
1 polymer ?
#
loop_
_entity_poly.entity_id
_entity_poly.type
_entity_poly.pdbx_seq_one_letter_code
_entity_poly.pdbx_strand_id
1 'polypeptide(L)' 'DLIERWRYGRISEKQLVDSLVLMGYDKEIVSDILEDDG' A
#
# COMPACT_ATOMS: atom_id res chain seq x y z
N ASP A 1 -0.47 -9.36 -6.16
CA ASP A 1 0.43 -8.32 -5.66
C ASP A 1 -0.12 -7.69 -4.38
N LEU A 2 0.65 -6.82 -3.75
CA LEU A 2 0.29 -6.25 -2.45
C LEU A 2 -0.97 -5.39 -2.50
N ILE A 3 -1.12 -4.63 -3.57
CA ILE A 3 -2.27 -3.74 -3.71
C ILE A 3 -3.55 -4.56 -3.83
N GLU A 4 -3.52 -5.65 -4.56
CA GLU A 4 -4.67 -6.53 -4.65
C GLU A 4 -5.00 -7.16 -3.30
N ARG A 5 -4.00 -7.59 -2.56
CA ARG A 5 -4.22 -8.17 -1.23
C ARG A 5 -4.90 -7.17 -0.30
N TRP A 6 -4.44 -5.92 -0.34
CA TRP A 6 -5.08 -4.87 0.45
C TRP A 6 -6.50 -4.62 -0.01
N ARG A 7 -6.70 -4.56 -1.32
CA ARG A 7 -8.03 -4.31 -1.90
C ARG A 7 -9.04 -5.38 -1.49
N TYR A 8 -8.60 -6.63 -1.41
CA TYR A 8 -9.46 -7.74 -1.00
C TYR A 8 -9.51 -7.94 0.51
N GLY A 9 -8.86 -7.06 1.26
CA GLY A 9 -8.89 -7.15 2.71
C GLY A 9 -7.98 -8.21 3.32
N ARG A 10 -7.04 -8.72 2.57
CA ARG A 10 -6.12 -9.75 3.06
C ARG A 10 -4.98 -9.20 3.90
N ILE A 11 -4.63 -7.94 3.70
CA ILE A 11 -3.65 -7.24 4.53
C ILE A 11 -4.22 -5.88 4.92
N SER A 12 -3.73 -5.34 6.04
CA SER A 12 -4.17 -4.02 6.49
C SER A 12 -3.45 -2.92 5.72
N GLU A 13 -3.98 -1.71 5.80
CA GLU A 13 -3.34 -0.54 5.21
C GLU A 13 -1.92 -0.36 5.76
N LYS A 14 -1.75 -0.54 7.07
CA LYS A 14 -0.44 -0.42 7.69
C LYS A 14 0.54 -1.43 7.11
N GLN A 15 0.11 -2.67 6.94
CA GLN A 15 0.96 -3.70 6.35
C GLN A 15 1.34 -3.36 4.92
N LEU A 16 0.40 -2.82 4.15
CA LEU A 16 0.69 -2.37 2.79
C LEU A 16 1.72 -1.26 2.78
N VAL A 17 1.51 -0.22 3.61
CA VAL A 17 2.43 0.90 3.69
C VAL A 17 3.83 0.45 4.09
N ASP A 18 3.93 -0.37 5.14
CA ASP A 18 5.22 -0.88 5.60
C ASP A 18 5.96 -1.64 4.50
N SER A 19 5.23 -2.49 3.78
CA SER A 19 5.83 -3.27 2.70
C SER A 19 6.34 -2.39 1.57
N LEU A 20 5.55 -1.39 1.17
CA LEU A 20 5.93 -0.49 0.10
C LEU A 20 7.15 0.36 0.48
N VAL A 21 7.19 0.84 1.72
CA VAL A 21 8.33 1.61 2.20
C VAL A 21 9.60 0.76 2.20
N LEU A 22 9.49 -0.49 2.61
CA LEU A 22 10.62 -1.41 2.60
C LEU A 22 11.15 -1.67 1.18
N MET A 23 10.28 -1.60 0.19
CA MET A 23 10.67 -1.75 -1.20
C MET A 23 11.26 -0.47 -1.80
N GLY A 24 11.32 0.62 -1.04
CA GLY A 24 11.93 1.85 -1.49
C GLY A 24 10.96 2.92 -1.98
N TYR A 25 9.67 2.73 -1.78
CA TYR A 25 8.68 3.73 -2.19
C TYR A 25 8.65 4.90 -1.21
N ASP A 26 8.54 6.11 -1.75
CA ASP A 26 8.35 7.30 -0.93
C ASP A 26 6.94 7.33 -0.34
N LYS A 27 6.82 8.00 0.82
CA LYS A 27 5.53 8.14 1.46
C LYS A 27 4.51 8.87 0.58
N GLU A 28 4.96 9.83 -0.21
CA GLU A 28 4.08 10.55 -1.13
C GLU A 28 3.51 9.61 -2.19
N ILE A 29 4.35 8.74 -2.72
CA ILE A 29 3.91 7.75 -3.71
C ILE A 29 2.95 6.76 -3.06
N VAL A 30 3.25 6.32 -1.85
CA VAL A 30 2.38 5.40 -1.13
C VAL A 30 1.01 6.04 -0.89
N SER A 31 1.00 7.32 -0.50
CA SER A 31 -0.24 8.04 -0.28
C SER A 31 -1.08 8.13 -1.55
N ASP A 32 -0.44 8.38 -2.69
CA ASP A 32 -1.12 8.42 -3.98
C ASP A 32 -1.76 7.08 -4.32
N ILE A 33 -1.04 6.00 -4.06
CA ILE A 33 -1.57 4.65 -4.32
C ILE A 33 -2.82 4.39 -3.46
N LEU A 34 -2.77 4.77 -2.20
CA LEU A 34 -3.89 4.59 -1.29
C LEU A 34 -5.11 5.41 -1.72
N GLU A 35 -4.89 6.63 -2.17
CA GLU A 35 -5.98 7.49 -2.62
C GLU A 35 -6.61 6.97 -3.90
N ASP A 36 -5.80 6.49 -4.84
CA ASP A 36 -6.32 5.98 -6.11
C ASP A 36 -7.15 4.72 -5.94
N ASP A 37 -6.76 3.86 -5.04
CA ASP A 37 -7.46 2.59 -4.82
C ASP A 37 -8.45 2.64 -3.66
N GLY A 38 -8.43 3.71 -2.93
CA GLY A 38 -9.36 3.91 -1.82
C GLY A 38 -10.56 4.69 -2.28
#